data_0fd7a815f795a51eefcef199b02f8f2a
#
_entry.id   0fd7a815f795a51eefcef199b02f8f2a
#
_cell.length_a   1.000
_cell.length_b   1.000
_cell.length_c   1.000
_cell.angle_alpha   90.00
_cell.angle_beta   90.00
_cell.angle_gamma   90.00
#
_symmetry.space_group_name_H-M   'P 1'
#
loop_
_entity.id
_entity.type
_entity.pdbx_description
1 polymer ?
#
loop_
_entity_poly.entity_id
_entity_poly.type
_entity_poly.pdbx_seq_one_letter_code
_entity_poly.pdbx_strand_id
1 'polypeptide(L)'
;MSQPSQQDEIMAEDAGVGAPDVVGIEPILEAKGLSQGQIVRKRFLGHSGAIIGLVVFAIIFIMAFTSVGYAGIPGWWKYSHEDVAPLINGGAPTASIIPPAWGEHPFGQDRIGRDLFAMTMRGAQQSITIMIVIGLIAGLIGVIVGALSGYFRGWTEAIL
;
A
#
# COMPACT_ATOMS: atom_id res chain seq x y z
N MET A 1 -38.30 -70.28 31.96
CA MET A 1 -37.84 -68.91 32.11
C MET A 1 -36.43 -68.87 31.55
N SER A 2 -36.28 -68.61 30.26
CA SER A 2 -34.97 -68.58 29.56
C SER A 2 -34.49 -67.13 29.52
N GLN A 3 -33.31 -66.93 30.03
CA GLN A 3 -32.66 -65.59 29.94
C GLN A 3 -32.25 -65.33 28.50
N PRO A 4 -32.44 -64.10 28.00
CA PRO A 4 -31.93 -63.71 26.67
C PRO A 4 -30.42 -63.80 26.66
N SER A 5 -29.87 -64.27 25.55
CA SER A 5 -28.43 -64.42 25.38
C SER A 5 -27.76 -63.06 25.25
N GLN A 6 -26.50 -62.96 25.70
CA GLN A 6 -25.69 -61.74 25.56
C GLN A 6 -25.55 -61.22 24.09
N GLN A 7 -25.87 -62.05 23.14
CA GLN A 7 -25.88 -61.67 21.70
C GLN A 7 -27.08 -60.78 21.34
N ASP A 8 -28.22 -60.94 22.07
CA ASP A 8 -29.42 -60.13 21.82
C ASP A 8 -29.28 -58.69 22.42
N GLU A 9 -28.51 -58.53 23.50
CA GLU A 9 -28.16 -57.20 24.05
C GLU A 9 -27.21 -56.41 23.18
N ILE A 10 -26.22 -57.11 22.55
CA ILE A 10 -25.26 -56.45 21.64
C ILE A 10 -25.93 -55.94 20.37
N MET A 11 -26.95 -56.68 19.87
CA MET A 11 -27.68 -56.21 18.70
C MET A 11 -28.66 -55.07 18.98
N ALA A 12 -29.11 -54.90 20.23
CA ALA A 12 -30.00 -53.80 20.61
C ALA A 12 -29.23 -52.48 20.80
N GLU A 13 -27.94 -52.53 21.14
CA GLU A 13 -27.11 -51.36 21.35
C GLU A 13 -26.60 -50.75 20.04
N ASP A 14 -26.48 -51.56 18.96
CA ASP A 14 -26.02 -51.07 17.66
C ASP A 14 -27.13 -50.40 16.83
N ALA A 15 -28.39 -50.50 17.25
CA ALA A 15 -29.52 -49.82 16.60
C ALA A 15 -29.70 -48.35 17.02
N GLY A 16 -28.88 -47.89 17.95
CA GLY A 16 -28.94 -46.53 18.52
C GLY A 16 -27.85 -45.57 18.03
N VAL A 17 -27.05 -45.95 17.04
CA VAL A 17 -26.14 -45.00 16.38
C VAL A 17 -26.99 -44.05 15.56
N GLY A 18 -27.35 -42.94 16.19
CA GLY A 18 -27.98 -41.81 15.55
C GLY A 18 -27.18 -41.49 14.29
N ALA A 19 -27.89 -41.36 13.18
CA ALA A 19 -27.33 -40.83 11.96
C ALA A 19 -26.45 -39.63 12.34
N PRO A 20 -25.19 -39.52 11.81
CA PRO A 20 -24.41 -38.35 12.06
C PRO A 20 -25.27 -37.18 11.64
N ASP A 21 -25.54 -36.28 12.61
CA ASP A 21 -26.09 -34.97 12.31
C ASP A 21 -25.34 -34.47 11.11
N VAL A 22 -26.05 -34.37 9.99
CA VAL A 22 -25.60 -33.66 8.81
C VAL A 22 -25.61 -32.21 9.28
N VAL A 23 -24.60 -31.87 10.12
CA VAL A 23 -24.28 -30.53 10.48
C VAL A 23 -24.11 -29.78 9.18
N GLY A 24 -25.22 -29.11 8.84
CA GLY A 24 -25.26 -28.03 7.92
C GLY A 24 -24.20 -28.09 6.81
N ILE A 25 -24.46 -28.85 5.73
CA ILE A 25 -24.05 -28.40 4.44
C ILE A 25 -24.90 -27.15 4.20
N GLU A 26 -24.57 -26.08 4.95
CA GLU A 26 -24.89 -24.73 4.54
C GLU A 26 -24.53 -24.70 3.05
N PRO A 27 -25.44 -24.28 2.19
CA PRO A 27 -25.21 -24.37 0.76
C PRO A 27 -23.95 -23.58 0.43
N ILE A 28 -22.90 -24.30 0.02
CA ILE A 28 -21.72 -23.76 -0.66
C ILE A 28 -22.19 -23.21 -2.03
N LEU A 29 -23.44 -22.89 -2.14
CA LEU A 29 -24.14 -22.27 -3.24
C LEU A 29 -24.21 -20.76 -2.97
N GLU A 30 -23.10 -20.10 -3.19
CA GLU A 30 -22.92 -18.74 -3.65
C GLU A 30 -21.55 -18.19 -3.23
N ALA A 31 -20.53 -19.01 -3.36
CA ALA A 31 -19.24 -18.44 -3.67
C ALA A 31 -19.31 -17.91 -5.11
N LYS A 32 -20.10 -16.86 -5.31
CA LYS A 32 -20.01 -16.00 -6.48
C LYS A 32 -18.54 -15.66 -6.60
N GLY A 33 -17.85 -16.29 -7.57
CA GLY A 33 -16.40 -16.23 -7.70
C GLY A 33 -15.97 -14.79 -7.81
N LEU A 34 -15.65 -14.19 -6.66
CA LEU A 34 -15.12 -12.83 -6.61
C LEU A 34 -13.81 -12.88 -7.41
N SER A 35 -13.73 -12.05 -8.44
CA SER A 35 -12.48 -11.88 -9.17
C SER A 35 -11.35 -11.56 -8.19
N GLN A 36 -10.16 -12.10 -8.45
CA GLN A 36 -8.95 -11.84 -7.64
C GLN A 36 -8.81 -10.34 -7.29
N GLY A 37 -9.08 -9.47 -8.25
CA GLY A 37 -9.06 -8.02 -8.05
C GLY A 37 -10.12 -7.51 -7.07
N GLN A 38 -11.30 -8.14 -7.01
CA GLN A 38 -12.36 -7.77 -6.07
C GLN A 38 -11.99 -8.14 -4.64
N ILE A 39 -11.35 -9.30 -4.45
CA ILE A 39 -10.87 -9.76 -3.15
C ILE A 39 -9.77 -8.83 -2.63
N VAL A 40 -8.80 -8.52 -3.47
CA VAL A 40 -7.70 -7.60 -3.14
C VAL A 40 -8.25 -6.22 -2.77
N ARG A 41 -9.14 -5.66 -3.58
CA ARG A 41 -9.77 -4.37 -3.32
C ARG A 41 -10.55 -4.36 -2.01
N LYS A 42 -11.36 -5.41 -1.73
CA LYS A 42 -12.13 -5.51 -0.49
C LYS A 42 -11.22 -5.60 0.75
N ARG A 43 -10.14 -6.38 0.66
CA ARG A 43 -9.16 -6.49 1.75
C ARG A 43 -8.39 -5.19 1.95
N PHE A 44 -7.97 -4.54 0.87
CA PHE A 44 -7.26 -3.27 0.93
C PHE A 44 -8.12 -2.15 1.53
N LEU A 45 -9.36 -2.00 1.06
CA LEU A 45 -10.31 -1.00 1.57
C LEU A 45 -10.79 -1.30 2.99
N GLY A 46 -10.71 -2.54 3.43
CA GLY A 46 -11.01 -2.92 4.82
C GLY A 46 -9.87 -2.64 5.81
N HIS A 47 -8.68 -2.29 5.32
CA HIS A 47 -7.52 -2.04 6.18
C HIS A 47 -7.30 -0.53 6.37
N SER A 48 -7.71 0.01 7.50
CA SER A 48 -7.64 1.45 7.82
C SER A 48 -6.23 2.03 7.64
N GLY A 49 -5.20 1.31 8.06
CA GLY A 49 -3.80 1.74 7.90
C GLY A 49 -3.38 1.88 6.43
N ALA A 50 -3.85 0.99 5.55
CA ALA A 50 -3.55 1.07 4.12
C ALA A 50 -4.21 2.29 3.47
N ILE A 51 -5.44 2.61 3.88
CA ILE A 51 -6.16 3.79 3.38
C ILE A 51 -5.48 5.06 3.87
N ILE A 52 -5.15 5.15 5.16
CA ILE A 52 -4.47 6.32 5.72
C ILE A 52 -3.13 6.53 5.02
N GLY A 53 -2.32 5.46 4.86
CA GLY A 53 -1.04 5.55 4.17
C GLY A 53 -1.19 5.99 2.71
N LEU A 54 -2.20 5.48 2.00
CA LEU A 54 -2.49 5.89 0.62
C LEU A 54 -2.89 7.35 0.53
N VAL A 55 -3.75 7.82 1.44
CA VAL A 55 -4.21 9.22 1.46
C VAL A 55 -3.05 10.16 1.75
N VAL A 56 -2.22 9.86 2.76
CA VAL A 56 -1.03 10.66 3.09
C VAL A 56 -0.06 10.69 1.91
N PHE A 57 0.20 9.53 1.30
CA PHE A 57 1.06 9.46 0.12
C PHE A 57 0.50 10.26 -1.05
N ALA A 58 -0.82 10.17 -1.31
CA ALA A 58 -1.46 10.93 -2.38
C ALA A 58 -1.37 12.45 -2.14
N ILE A 59 -1.53 12.90 -0.90
CA ILE A 59 -1.37 14.32 -0.55
C ILE A 59 0.06 14.78 -0.84
N ILE A 60 1.06 14.03 -0.36
CA ILE A 60 2.48 14.36 -0.60
C ILE A 60 2.79 14.35 -2.10
N PHE A 61 2.31 13.36 -2.82
CA PHE A 61 2.50 13.24 -4.27
C PHE A 61 1.91 14.46 -5.01
N ILE A 62 0.66 14.78 -4.75
CA ILE A 62 -0.02 15.93 -5.37
C ILE A 62 0.71 17.22 -5.02
N MET A 63 1.01 17.45 -3.74
CA MET A 63 1.76 18.64 -3.34
C MET A 63 3.13 18.74 -4.01
N ALA A 64 3.89 17.66 -4.05
CA ALA A 64 5.21 17.66 -4.66
C ALA A 64 5.13 18.02 -6.15
N PHE A 65 4.25 17.37 -6.92
CA PHE A 65 4.21 17.54 -8.37
C PHE A 65 3.46 18.79 -8.84
N THR A 66 2.60 19.38 -8.01
CA THR A 66 1.85 20.59 -8.38
C THR A 66 2.47 21.87 -7.83
N SER A 67 3.22 21.83 -6.71
CA SER A 67 3.68 23.06 -6.05
C SER A 67 4.78 23.78 -6.84
N VAL A 68 5.88 23.11 -7.12
CA VAL A 68 7.08 23.71 -7.72
C VAL A 68 7.14 23.53 -9.23
N GLY A 69 6.17 22.85 -9.81
CA GLY A 69 6.14 22.50 -11.22
C GLY A 69 7.03 21.28 -11.54
N TYR A 70 6.76 20.64 -12.69
CA TYR A 70 7.48 19.46 -13.16
C TYR A 70 7.43 19.35 -14.66
N ALA A 71 8.54 18.95 -15.28
CA ALA A 71 8.64 18.68 -16.74
C ALA A 71 8.12 19.82 -17.63
N GLY A 72 8.38 21.09 -17.27
CA GLY A 72 7.98 22.25 -18.05
C GLY A 72 6.56 22.79 -17.70
N ILE A 73 5.83 22.13 -16.80
CA ILE A 73 4.54 22.62 -16.29
C ILE A 73 4.85 23.50 -15.06
N PRO A 74 4.49 24.80 -15.07
CA PRO A 74 4.73 25.67 -13.92
C PRO A 74 3.90 25.22 -12.71
N GLY A 75 4.51 25.31 -11.51
CA GLY A 75 3.81 25.10 -10.24
C GLY A 75 3.03 26.34 -9.80
N TRP A 76 2.21 26.18 -8.77
CA TRP A 76 1.47 27.29 -8.14
C TRP A 76 2.31 28.00 -7.04
N TRP A 77 3.45 27.42 -6.65
CA TRP A 77 4.34 28.02 -5.69
C TRP A 77 5.19 29.12 -6.31
N LYS A 78 5.31 30.23 -5.62
CA LYS A 78 5.94 31.46 -6.11
C LYS A 78 7.45 31.34 -6.32
N TYR A 79 8.12 30.56 -5.47
CA TYR A 79 9.58 30.44 -5.48
C TYR A 79 10.04 29.12 -6.10
N SER A 80 11.10 29.21 -6.90
CA SER A 80 11.80 28.02 -7.39
C SER A 80 12.80 27.51 -6.35
N HIS A 81 13.21 26.26 -6.50
CA HIS A 81 14.27 25.66 -5.68
C HIS A 81 15.67 26.22 -5.96
N GLU A 82 15.83 26.96 -7.07
CA GLU A 82 17.10 27.60 -7.48
C GLU A 82 17.13 29.10 -7.17
N ASP A 83 15.99 29.72 -6.95
CA ASP A 83 15.88 31.14 -6.72
C ASP A 83 16.54 31.52 -5.39
N VAL A 84 17.39 32.54 -5.44
CA VAL A 84 18.03 33.15 -4.27
C VAL A 84 17.34 34.48 -4.00
N ALA A 85 16.74 34.61 -2.84
CA ALA A 85 16.06 35.83 -2.40
C ALA A 85 16.76 36.40 -1.16
N PRO A 86 16.55 37.69 -0.85
CA PRO A 86 17.01 38.25 0.42
C PRO A 86 16.46 37.47 1.60
N LEU A 87 17.26 37.28 2.62
CA LEU A 87 16.84 36.60 3.84
C LEU A 87 15.75 37.40 4.54
N ILE A 88 14.56 36.78 4.63
CA ILE A 88 13.43 37.31 5.39
C ILE A 88 13.51 36.74 6.81
N ASN A 89 13.41 37.56 7.80
CA ASN A 89 13.42 37.16 9.20
C ASN A 89 14.66 36.32 9.60
N GLY A 90 15.82 36.59 8.98
CA GLY A 90 17.05 35.83 9.21
C GLY A 90 17.00 34.37 8.66
N GLY A 91 16.09 34.09 7.73
CA GLY A 91 15.89 32.75 7.18
C GLY A 91 14.97 31.86 8.02
N ALA A 92 14.43 32.34 9.12
CA ALA A 92 13.52 31.59 9.98
C ALA A 92 12.17 31.30 9.27
N PRO A 93 11.50 30.19 9.60
CA PRO A 93 10.16 29.88 9.08
C PRO A 93 9.18 31.02 9.30
N THR A 94 8.41 31.36 8.29
CA THR A 94 7.38 32.41 8.37
C THR A 94 5.98 31.86 8.61
N ALA A 95 5.82 30.52 8.61
CA ALA A 95 4.56 29.89 8.98
C ALA A 95 4.26 30.13 10.46
N SER A 96 3.04 30.59 10.76
CA SER A 96 2.55 30.80 12.13
C SER A 96 1.30 29.92 12.35
N ILE A 97 1.23 29.33 13.55
CA ILE A 97 0.05 28.54 13.96
C ILE A 97 -1.00 29.50 14.57
N ILE A 98 -0.58 30.57 15.22
CA ILE A 98 -1.47 31.52 15.89
C ILE A 98 -0.98 32.95 15.64
N PRO A 99 -1.70 33.73 14.81
CA PRO A 99 -2.79 33.35 13.90
C PRO A 99 -2.29 32.44 12.77
N PRO A 100 -3.12 31.55 12.22
CA PRO A 100 -2.68 30.66 11.18
C PRO A 100 -2.34 31.44 9.90
N ALA A 101 -1.05 31.43 9.55
CA ALA A 101 -0.53 32.09 8.37
C ALA A 101 0.61 31.26 7.76
N TRP A 102 0.60 31.12 6.43
CA TRP A 102 1.67 30.41 5.73
C TRP A 102 2.92 31.27 5.55
N GLY A 103 2.76 32.59 5.50
CA GLY A 103 3.87 33.50 5.22
C GLY A 103 4.46 33.33 3.81
N GLU A 104 5.57 34.02 3.57
CA GLU A 104 6.26 33.93 2.26
C GLU A 104 7.14 32.67 2.15
N HIS A 105 7.78 32.25 3.24
CA HIS A 105 8.65 31.09 3.33
C HIS A 105 8.22 30.21 4.51
N PRO A 106 7.20 29.34 4.35
CA PRO A 106 6.62 28.59 5.47
C PRO A 106 7.65 27.73 6.21
N PHE A 107 8.60 27.14 5.50
CA PHE A 107 9.67 26.34 6.08
C PHE A 107 10.95 27.14 6.31
N GLY A 108 10.94 28.44 5.99
CA GLY A 108 12.10 29.31 6.05
C GLY A 108 12.98 29.23 4.80
N GLN A 109 14.16 29.84 4.91
CA GLN A 109 15.15 29.91 3.86
C GLN A 109 16.47 29.33 4.34
N ASP A 110 17.28 28.82 3.42
CA ASP A 110 18.64 28.42 3.72
C ASP A 110 19.57 29.64 3.89
N ARG A 111 20.85 29.40 4.21
CA ARG A 111 21.83 30.47 4.45
C ARG A 111 22.09 31.40 3.25
N ILE A 112 21.74 30.94 2.05
CA ILE A 112 21.93 31.71 0.81
C ILE A 112 20.62 32.27 0.27
N GLY A 113 19.52 32.11 1.01
CA GLY A 113 18.21 32.70 0.67
C GLY A 113 17.31 31.83 -0.21
N ARG A 114 17.60 30.52 -0.37
CA ARG A 114 16.70 29.62 -1.12
C ARG A 114 15.54 29.15 -0.24
N ASP A 115 14.37 28.99 -0.86
CA ASP A 115 13.16 28.56 -0.18
C ASP A 115 13.21 27.07 0.16
N LEU A 116 13.16 26.73 1.45
CA LEU A 116 13.23 25.35 1.95
C LEU A 116 11.99 24.53 1.57
N PHE A 117 10.82 25.17 1.42
CA PHE A 117 9.63 24.46 0.95
C PHE A 117 9.81 24.00 -0.50
N ALA A 118 10.28 24.88 -1.40
CA ALA A 118 10.54 24.56 -2.78
C ALA A 118 11.60 23.45 -2.92
N MET A 119 12.68 23.52 -2.14
CA MET A 119 13.72 22.48 -2.11
C MET A 119 13.18 21.14 -1.64
N THR A 120 12.35 21.12 -0.60
CA THR A 120 11.73 19.89 -0.08
C THR A 120 10.80 19.26 -1.09
N MET A 121 9.96 20.06 -1.75
CA MET A 121 9.04 19.55 -2.79
C MET A 121 9.82 19.02 -4.00
N ARG A 122 10.89 19.68 -4.41
CA ARG A 122 11.76 19.21 -5.48
C ARG A 122 12.47 17.90 -5.13
N GLY A 123 12.96 17.77 -3.90
CA GLY A 123 13.52 16.53 -3.38
C GLY A 123 12.52 15.39 -3.38
N ALA A 124 11.28 15.65 -2.97
CA ALA A 124 10.19 14.68 -3.00
C ALA A 124 9.87 14.22 -4.44
N GLN A 125 9.76 15.15 -5.41
CA GLN A 125 9.57 14.81 -6.83
C GLN A 125 10.66 13.87 -7.32
N GLN A 126 11.92 14.19 -7.06
CA GLN A 126 13.07 13.40 -7.50
C GLN A 126 13.06 12.01 -6.86
N SER A 127 12.81 11.93 -5.55
CA SER A 127 12.73 10.65 -4.82
C SER A 127 11.63 9.76 -5.36
N ILE A 128 10.44 10.29 -5.58
CA ILE A 128 9.29 9.55 -6.10
C ILE A 128 9.57 9.08 -7.53
N THR A 129 10.14 9.94 -8.37
CA THR A 129 10.50 9.59 -9.75
C THR A 129 11.50 8.43 -9.80
N ILE A 130 12.56 8.52 -8.98
CA ILE A 130 13.59 7.47 -8.88
C ILE A 130 12.95 6.16 -8.37
N MET A 131 12.10 6.23 -7.34
CA MET A 131 11.40 5.08 -6.79
C MET A 131 10.55 4.36 -7.85
N ILE A 132 9.79 5.11 -8.66
CA ILE A 132 8.96 4.55 -9.74
C ILE A 132 9.83 3.89 -10.80
N VAL A 133 10.88 4.57 -11.27
CA VAL A 133 11.78 4.07 -12.31
C VAL A 133 12.47 2.78 -11.85
N ILE A 134 13.06 2.80 -10.66
CA ILE A 134 13.74 1.61 -10.10
C ILE A 134 12.74 0.48 -9.87
N GLY A 135 11.55 0.79 -9.33
CA GLY A 135 10.51 -0.20 -9.08
C GLY A 135 10.02 -0.89 -10.35
N LEU A 136 9.86 -0.12 -11.44
CA LEU A 136 9.48 -0.68 -12.75
C LEU A 136 10.58 -1.57 -13.32
N ILE A 137 11.83 -1.11 -13.30
CA ILE A 137 12.97 -1.89 -13.82
C ILE A 137 13.15 -3.17 -13.02
N ALA A 138 13.18 -3.07 -11.69
CA ALA A 138 13.32 -4.23 -10.81
C ALA A 138 12.17 -5.22 -10.95
N GLY A 139 10.93 -4.72 -11.06
CA GLY A 139 9.75 -5.54 -11.30
C GLY A 139 9.81 -6.28 -12.64
N LEU A 140 10.24 -5.60 -13.70
CA LEU A 140 10.39 -6.18 -15.03
C LEU A 140 11.45 -7.28 -15.05
N ILE A 141 12.61 -7.01 -14.45
CA ILE A 141 13.68 -8.01 -14.29
C ILE A 141 13.19 -9.20 -13.46
N GLY A 142 12.52 -8.95 -12.34
CA GLY A 142 11.98 -9.99 -11.47
C GLY A 142 10.97 -10.89 -12.19
N VAL A 143 10.07 -10.32 -12.99
CA VAL A 143 9.11 -11.10 -13.80
C VAL A 143 9.81 -11.93 -14.85
N ILE A 144 10.81 -11.37 -15.58
CA ILE A 144 11.56 -12.10 -16.59
C ILE A 144 12.32 -13.26 -15.96
N VAL A 145 13.07 -12.99 -14.90
CA VAL A 145 13.86 -14.01 -14.20
C VAL A 145 12.96 -15.09 -13.58
N GLY A 146 11.85 -14.68 -12.95
CA GLY A 146 10.88 -15.61 -12.38
C GLY A 146 10.21 -16.50 -13.44
N ALA A 147 9.86 -15.92 -14.60
CA ALA A 147 9.28 -16.68 -15.71
C ALA A 147 10.29 -17.67 -16.32
N LEU A 148 11.53 -17.26 -16.51
CA LEU A 148 12.61 -18.12 -16.99
C LEU A 148 12.91 -19.25 -15.99
N SER A 149 12.98 -18.95 -14.70
CA SER A 149 13.18 -19.96 -13.66
C SER A 149 12.05 -20.99 -13.63
N GLY A 150 10.79 -20.54 -13.78
CA GLY A 150 9.63 -21.44 -13.83
C GLY A 150 9.57 -22.30 -15.10
N TYR A 151 10.03 -21.76 -16.22
CA TYR A 151 10.04 -22.49 -17.50
C TYR A 151 11.17 -23.51 -17.59
N PHE A 152 12.38 -23.15 -17.17
CA PHE A 152 13.56 -24.01 -17.19
C PHE A 152 13.73 -24.72 -15.84
N ARG A 153 12.85 -25.68 -15.55
CA ARG A 153 12.93 -26.53 -14.36
C ARG A 153 14.24 -27.33 -14.37
N GLY A 154 15.14 -27.07 -13.42
CA GLY A 154 16.30 -27.91 -13.13
C GLY A 154 17.63 -27.18 -12.98
N TRP A 155 18.15 -26.50 -13.98
CA TRP A 155 19.48 -25.86 -13.92
C TRP A 155 19.43 -24.43 -13.35
N THR A 156 18.34 -23.73 -13.55
CA THR A 156 18.17 -22.35 -13.06
C THR A 156 17.86 -22.30 -11.55
N GLU A 157 17.25 -23.34 -11.00
CA GLU A 157 16.95 -23.45 -9.56
C GLU A 157 18.21 -23.65 -8.70
N ALA A 158 19.30 -24.15 -9.31
CA ALA A 158 20.59 -24.37 -8.63
C ALA A 158 21.50 -23.14 -8.64
N ILE A 159 21.22 -22.12 -9.47
CA ILE A 159 22.08 -20.92 -9.67
C ILE A 159 21.45 -19.66 -9.05
N LEU A 160 20.15 -19.62 -8.83
CA LEU A 160 19.39 -18.52 -8.22
C LEU A 160 19.20 -18.73 -6.72
#